data_3a9e3e9810cb88e9f7ad35f195d1c594
#
_entry.id   3a9e3e9810cb88e9f7ad35f195d1c594
#
_cell.length_a   1.000
_cell.length_b   1.000
_cell.length_c   1.000
_cell.angle_alpha   90.00
_cell.angle_beta   90.00
_cell.angle_gamma   90.00
#
_symmetry.space_group_name_H-M   'P 1'
#
loop_
_entity.id
_entity.type
_entity.pdbx_description
1 polymer ?
#
loop_
_entity_poly.entity_id
_entity_poly.type
_entity_poly.pdbx_seq_one_letter_code
_entity_poly.pdbx_strand_id
1 'polypeptide(L)'
;VMGSSTIDKLLPIINSPKNINGELLKIILMTPVASEGLSFYNTREMHLIEPWYHFNKIKQIIGRGIRNCRHNSLPLENRNMTVFMHASIDGYDKETPDIHAFRISSKKLIQTDIIDEIIKDNAMDCFMMKNINYFPKSIFDFNININTSQGIKKQYNYGDDVIFNPKCDINISNSNKLGFRKETYKHLIFNMKNIIKSLILKYIHNG
;
A
#
# COMPACT_ATOMS: atom_id res chain seq x y z
N VAL A 1 1.66 18.57 -22.22
CA VAL A 1 0.73 17.56 -21.67
C VAL A 1 0.27 16.71 -22.83
N MET A 2 0.64 15.43 -22.85
CA MET A 2 0.19 14.51 -23.89
C MET A 2 -1.30 14.24 -23.75
N GLY A 3 -2.07 14.33 -24.84
CA GLY A 3 -3.48 13.93 -24.86
C GLY A 3 -3.65 12.42 -24.69
N SER A 4 -4.84 11.97 -24.25
CA SER A 4 -5.16 10.54 -24.02
C SER A 4 -4.81 9.64 -25.21
N SER A 5 -5.05 10.11 -26.44
CA SER A 5 -4.74 9.39 -27.68
C SER A 5 -3.24 9.07 -27.88
N THR A 6 -2.36 9.87 -27.30
CA THR A 6 -0.90 9.64 -27.37
C THR A 6 -0.46 8.59 -26.36
N ILE A 7 -1.04 8.62 -25.16
CA ILE A 7 -0.78 7.62 -24.10
C ILE A 7 -1.20 6.23 -24.56
N ASP A 8 -2.36 6.12 -25.20
CA ASP A 8 -2.89 4.83 -25.71
C ASP A 8 -1.98 4.20 -26.75
N LYS A 9 -1.25 5.02 -27.53
CA LYS A 9 -0.24 4.53 -28.49
C LYS A 9 1.08 4.14 -27.84
N LEU A 10 1.47 4.84 -26.77
CA LEU A 10 2.75 4.59 -26.09
C LEU A 10 2.68 3.42 -25.12
N LEU A 11 1.55 3.19 -24.47
CA LEU A 11 1.40 2.16 -23.44
C LEU A 11 1.73 0.74 -23.95
N PRO A 12 1.30 0.31 -25.17
CA PRO A 12 1.73 -0.96 -25.75
C PRO A 12 3.24 -1.05 -25.98
N ILE A 13 3.89 0.04 -26.34
CA ILE A 13 5.35 0.09 -26.54
C ILE A 13 6.08 -0.05 -25.20
N ILE A 14 5.64 0.71 -24.20
CA ILE A 14 6.18 0.68 -22.85
C ILE A 14 6.10 -0.73 -22.26
N ASN A 15 4.94 -1.38 -22.40
CA ASN A 15 4.65 -2.70 -21.84
C ASN A 15 5.07 -3.86 -22.77
N SER A 16 5.74 -3.57 -23.88
CA SER A 16 6.20 -4.57 -24.84
C SER A 16 7.29 -5.48 -24.22
N PRO A 17 7.31 -6.77 -24.58
CA PRO A 17 8.45 -7.64 -24.25
C PRO A 17 9.80 -7.12 -24.72
N LYS A 18 9.82 -6.34 -25.81
CA LYS A 18 11.04 -5.71 -26.32
C LYS A 18 11.55 -4.55 -25.47
N ASN A 19 10.77 -4.13 -24.46
CA ASN A 19 11.09 -3.02 -23.56
C ASN A 19 11.36 -3.47 -22.12
N ILE A 20 11.62 -4.75 -21.90
CA ILE A 20 11.79 -5.31 -20.53
C ILE A 20 12.87 -4.58 -19.73
N ASN A 21 13.97 -4.19 -20.37
CA ASN A 21 15.06 -3.47 -19.72
C ASN A 21 15.09 -1.98 -20.12
N GLY A 22 14.04 -1.46 -20.73
CA GLY A 22 13.97 -0.06 -21.16
C GLY A 22 14.73 0.25 -22.46
N GLU A 23 14.83 -0.72 -23.37
CA GLU A 23 15.54 -0.55 -24.65
C GLU A 23 14.84 0.43 -25.58
N LEU A 24 13.49 0.44 -25.56
CA LEU A 24 12.69 1.33 -26.41
C LEU A 24 12.34 2.62 -25.69
N LEU A 25 11.98 2.52 -24.41
CA LEU A 25 11.61 3.67 -23.57
C LEU A 25 12.05 3.40 -22.14
N LYS A 26 13.04 4.15 -21.68
CA LYS A 26 13.69 3.94 -20.40
C LYS A 26 13.09 4.77 -19.27
N ILE A 27 12.66 5.98 -19.57
CA ILE A 27 12.18 6.95 -18.56
C ILE A 27 10.81 7.49 -19.00
N ILE A 28 9.90 7.53 -18.05
CA ILE A 28 8.56 8.10 -18.21
C ILE A 28 8.40 9.22 -17.19
N LEU A 29 8.13 10.42 -17.66
CA LEU A 29 7.77 11.54 -16.81
C LEU A 29 6.24 11.65 -16.77
N MET A 30 5.68 11.64 -15.57
CA MET A 30 4.24 11.71 -15.36
C MET A 30 3.85 12.89 -14.47
N THR A 31 2.75 13.52 -14.82
CA THR A 31 2.07 14.48 -13.94
C THR A 31 0.99 13.77 -13.11
N PRO A 32 0.49 14.37 -12.02
CA PRO A 32 -0.60 13.79 -11.22
C PRO A 32 -1.85 13.42 -12.04
N VAL A 33 -2.14 14.14 -13.12
CA VAL A 33 -3.29 13.84 -14.02
C VAL A 33 -3.15 12.48 -14.70
N ALA A 34 -1.92 12.06 -15.03
CA ALA A 34 -1.65 10.76 -15.64
C ALA A 34 -1.52 9.62 -14.60
N SER A 35 -1.70 9.93 -13.33
CA SER A 35 -1.57 8.95 -12.24
C SER A 35 -2.76 7.98 -12.14
N GLU A 36 -3.81 8.14 -12.93
CA GLU A 36 -5.00 7.27 -12.91
C GLU A 36 -5.15 6.47 -14.21
N GLY A 37 -5.62 5.23 -14.12
CA GLY A 37 -5.91 4.38 -15.27
C GLY A 37 -4.72 3.64 -15.90
N LEU A 38 -3.48 4.08 -15.71
CA LEU A 38 -2.30 3.49 -16.34
C LEU A 38 -1.70 2.36 -15.50
N SER A 39 -1.05 1.41 -16.15
CA SER A 39 -0.28 0.33 -15.51
C SER A 39 0.99 0.06 -16.32
N PHE A 40 2.11 0.01 -15.63
CA PHE A 40 3.42 -0.21 -16.23
C PHE A 40 3.96 -1.59 -15.85
N TYR A 41 4.59 -2.26 -16.82
CA TYR A 41 5.20 -3.58 -16.62
C TYR A 41 6.70 -3.40 -16.39
N ASN A 42 7.25 -4.27 -15.55
CA ASN A 42 8.69 -4.37 -15.33
C ASN A 42 9.36 -3.07 -14.85
N THR A 43 8.59 -2.17 -14.21
CA THR A 43 9.14 -0.92 -13.65
C THR A 43 10.11 -1.27 -12.53
N ARG A 44 11.37 -0.84 -12.64
CA ARG A 44 12.43 -1.14 -11.66
C ARG A 44 12.69 0.00 -10.68
N GLU A 45 12.41 1.23 -11.10
CA GLU A 45 12.59 2.43 -10.29
C GLU A 45 11.40 3.36 -10.42
N MET A 46 11.09 4.03 -9.33
CA MET A 46 10.09 5.08 -9.29
C MET A 46 10.59 6.25 -8.45
N HIS A 47 10.58 7.42 -9.03
CA HIS A 47 11.01 8.66 -8.39
C HIS A 47 9.82 9.57 -8.16
N LEU A 48 9.50 9.81 -6.87
CA LEU A 48 8.47 10.74 -6.44
C LEU A 48 9.14 12.06 -6.10
N ILE A 49 9.03 13.03 -7.00
CA ILE A 49 9.75 14.31 -6.90
C ILE A 49 9.03 15.26 -5.96
N GLU A 50 7.70 15.23 -5.93
CA GLU A 50 6.89 16.09 -5.09
C GLU A 50 6.24 15.29 -3.95
N PRO A 51 6.43 15.68 -2.68
CA PRO A 51 5.73 15.09 -1.55
C PRO A 51 4.25 15.44 -1.58
N TRP A 52 3.42 14.58 -0.97
CA TRP A 52 2.00 14.80 -0.85
C TRP A 52 1.55 14.70 0.61
N TYR A 53 0.57 15.48 1.00
CA TYR A 53 0.04 15.54 2.37
C TYR A 53 -0.72 14.28 2.82
N HIS A 54 -0.95 13.32 1.90
CA HIS A 54 -1.63 12.06 2.17
C HIS A 54 -0.86 10.91 1.55
N PHE A 55 -0.39 9.99 2.38
CA PHE A 55 0.40 8.83 1.94
C PHE A 55 -0.40 7.90 1.01
N ASN A 56 -1.74 7.90 1.10
CA ASN A 56 -2.60 7.15 0.19
C ASN A 56 -2.42 7.53 -1.28
N LYS A 57 -2.16 8.81 -1.57
CA LYS A 57 -1.84 9.25 -2.93
C LYS A 57 -0.51 8.66 -3.40
N ILE A 58 0.48 8.63 -2.53
CA ILE A 58 1.78 8.00 -2.78
C ILE A 58 1.59 6.49 -3.03
N LYS A 59 0.83 5.79 -2.19
CA LYS A 59 0.48 4.36 -2.37
C LYS A 59 -0.19 4.11 -3.73
N GLN A 60 -1.12 4.98 -4.15
CA GLN A 60 -1.77 4.88 -5.46
C GLN A 60 -0.78 5.01 -6.63
N ILE A 61 0.16 5.95 -6.53
CA ILE A 61 1.20 6.15 -7.56
C ILE A 61 2.13 4.93 -7.60
N ILE A 62 2.60 4.46 -6.44
CA ILE A 62 3.44 3.24 -6.33
C ILE A 62 2.72 2.04 -6.96
N GLY A 63 1.41 1.89 -6.73
CA GLY A 63 0.58 0.83 -7.30
C GLY A 63 0.46 0.86 -8.84
N ARG A 64 0.99 1.88 -9.53
CA ARG A 64 1.10 1.88 -11.00
C ARG A 64 2.31 1.10 -11.50
N GLY A 65 3.39 1.11 -10.75
CA GLY A 65 4.60 0.35 -11.05
C GLY A 65 4.61 -1.04 -10.39
N ILE A 66 4.14 -1.14 -9.13
CA ILE A 66 4.01 -2.43 -8.43
C ILE A 66 2.56 -2.89 -8.53
N ARG A 67 2.32 -3.93 -9.32
CA ARG A 67 1.00 -4.53 -9.47
C ARG A 67 1.14 -6.03 -9.64
N ASN A 68 0.12 -6.77 -9.16
CA ASN A 68 0.12 -8.23 -9.24
C ASN A 68 0.43 -8.72 -10.67
N CYS A 69 1.34 -9.67 -10.79
CA CYS A 69 1.78 -10.31 -12.04
C CYS A 69 2.46 -9.40 -13.07
N ARG A 70 2.74 -8.12 -12.77
CA ARG A 70 3.34 -7.20 -13.76
C ARG A 70 4.85 -7.33 -13.92
N HIS A 71 5.51 -8.05 -13.02
CA HIS A 71 6.94 -8.35 -13.07
C HIS A 71 7.23 -9.82 -13.41
N ASN A 72 6.22 -10.61 -13.82
CA ASN A 72 6.38 -12.06 -14.04
C ASN A 72 7.36 -12.43 -15.16
N SER A 73 7.60 -11.51 -16.10
CA SER A 73 8.58 -11.70 -17.17
C SER A 73 10.04 -11.57 -16.70
N LEU A 74 10.25 -11.04 -15.48
CA LEU A 74 11.59 -10.92 -14.90
C LEU A 74 11.94 -12.16 -14.06
N PRO A 75 13.24 -12.50 -13.92
CA PRO A 75 13.72 -13.44 -12.91
C PRO A 75 13.25 -13.04 -11.49
N LEU A 76 13.07 -14.02 -10.62
CA LEU A 76 12.49 -13.79 -9.28
C LEU A 76 13.25 -12.71 -8.49
N GLU A 77 14.57 -12.75 -8.52
CA GLU A 77 15.43 -11.78 -7.85
C GLU A 77 15.27 -10.34 -8.36
N ASN A 78 14.71 -10.17 -9.56
CA ASN A 78 14.50 -8.86 -10.19
C ASN A 78 13.03 -8.39 -10.10
N ARG A 79 12.13 -9.19 -9.51
CA ARG A 79 10.69 -8.84 -9.35
C ARG A 79 10.47 -7.87 -8.20
N ASN A 80 11.22 -6.79 -8.18
CA ASN A 80 11.11 -5.73 -7.18
C ASN A 80 11.21 -4.37 -7.85
N MET A 81 10.78 -3.33 -7.14
CA MET A 81 10.89 -1.93 -7.56
C MET A 81 11.45 -1.11 -6.41
N THR A 82 12.42 -0.27 -6.70
CA THR A 82 12.95 0.70 -5.73
C THR A 82 12.19 2.02 -5.88
N VAL A 83 11.64 2.51 -4.77
CA VAL A 83 10.93 3.79 -4.73
C VAL A 83 11.82 4.83 -4.05
N PHE A 84 12.09 5.92 -4.77
CA PHE A 84 12.84 7.06 -4.27
C PHE A 84 11.87 8.20 -3.99
N MET A 85 11.76 8.61 -2.73
CA MET A 85 11.03 9.79 -2.34
C MET A 85 12.00 10.96 -2.19
N HIS A 86 11.82 11.97 -3.02
CA HIS A 86 12.69 13.15 -3.03
C HIS A 86 12.09 14.26 -2.18
N ALA A 87 12.94 15.00 -1.50
CA ALA A 87 12.58 16.20 -0.78
C ALA A 87 13.68 17.24 -0.95
N SER A 88 13.30 18.46 -1.20
CA SER A 88 14.24 19.59 -1.16
C SER A 88 14.66 19.85 0.28
N ILE A 89 15.93 20.09 0.51
CA ILE A 89 16.49 20.47 1.81
C ILE A 89 17.15 21.83 1.70
N ASP A 90 16.98 22.63 2.74
CA ASP A 90 17.73 23.88 2.90
C ASP A 90 18.93 23.59 3.82
N GLY A 91 20.10 24.11 3.49
CA GLY A 91 21.33 23.91 4.26
C GLY A 91 21.34 24.56 5.66
N TYR A 92 20.24 25.16 6.09
CA TYR A 92 20.11 25.94 7.32
C TYR A 92 19.35 25.26 8.47
N ASP A 93 19.29 23.94 8.52
CA ASP A 93 18.59 23.17 9.56
C ASP A 93 17.09 23.53 9.75
N LYS A 94 16.49 24.21 8.80
CA LYS A 94 15.07 24.54 8.84
C LYS A 94 14.26 23.48 8.10
N GLU A 95 13.11 23.15 8.68
CA GLU A 95 12.17 22.25 8.04
C GLU A 95 11.65 22.87 6.73
N THR A 96 11.94 22.24 5.61
CA THR A 96 11.42 22.68 4.31
C THR A 96 9.95 22.26 4.13
N PRO A 97 9.20 22.89 3.22
CA PRO A 97 7.82 22.49 2.93
C PRO A 97 7.69 21.01 2.54
N ASP A 98 8.68 20.46 1.83
CA ASP A 98 8.68 19.06 1.42
C ASP A 98 8.82 18.11 2.62
N ILE A 99 9.78 18.39 3.50
CA ILE A 99 9.97 17.62 4.75
C ILE A 99 8.73 17.73 5.63
N HIS A 100 8.14 18.92 5.72
CA HIS A 100 6.89 19.15 6.47
C HIS A 100 5.74 18.30 5.90
N ALA A 101 5.57 18.27 4.57
CA ALA A 101 4.54 17.46 3.92
C ALA A 101 4.72 15.96 4.18
N PHE A 102 5.95 15.45 4.09
CA PHE A 102 6.25 14.06 4.43
C PHE A 102 5.98 13.73 5.90
N ARG A 103 6.37 14.61 6.82
CA ARG A 103 6.13 14.45 8.26
C ARG A 103 4.63 14.39 8.57
N ILE A 104 3.83 15.29 7.98
CA ILE A 104 2.37 15.29 8.16
C ILE A 104 1.76 14.02 7.55
N SER A 105 2.18 13.63 6.35
CA SER A 105 1.64 12.45 5.68
C SER A 105 1.94 11.16 6.45
N SER A 106 3.15 11.05 7.01
CA SER A 106 3.55 9.90 7.86
C SER A 106 2.74 9.85 9.16
N LYS A 107 2.53 11.00 9.82
CA LYS A 107 1.70 11.08 11.03
C LYS A 107 0.26 10.64 10.75
N LYS A 108 -0.32 11.10 9.65
CA LYS A 108 -1.66 10.69 9.22
C LYS A 108 -1.74 9.20 8.87
N LEU A 109 -0.69 8.64 8.22
CA LEU A 109 -0.63 7.23 7.90
C LEU A 109 -0.74 6.36 9.15
N ILE A 110 0.07 6.64 10.18
CA ILE A 110 0.05 5.91 11.45
C ILE A 110 -1.36 5.94 12.07
N GLN A 111 -2.02 7.10 12.06
CA GLN A 111 -3.38 7.24 12.58
C GLN A 111 -4.40 6.42 11.77
N THR A 112 -4.25 6.42 10.44
CA THR A 112 -5.14 5.66 9.54
C THR A 112 -4.95 4.16 9.74
N ASP A 113 -3.70 3.70 9.85
CA ASP A 113 -3.38 2.28 10.02
C ASP A 113 -3.97 1.73 11.34
N ILE A 114 -3.96 2.51 12.43
CA ILE A 114 -4.62 2.14 13.70
C ILE A 114 -6.13 1.98 13.50
N ILE A 115 -6.76 2.90 12.75
CA ILE A 115 -8.20 2.83 12.48
C ILE A 115 -8.52 1.63 11.59
N ASP A 116 -7.74 1.39 10.57
CA ASP A 116 -7.89 0.24 9.66
C ASP A 116 -7.74 -1.09 10.42
N GLU A 117 -6.82 -1.16 11.39
CA GLU A 117 -6.67 -2.32 12.27
C GLU A 117 -7.95 -2.58 13.07
N ILE A 118 -8.49 -1.55 13.72
CA ILE A 118 -9.72 -1.65 14.50
C ILE A 118 -10.89 -2.07 13.60
N ILE A 119 -11.01 -1.50 12.41
CA ILE A 119 -12.06 -1.85 11.45
C ILE A 119 -11.94 -3.32 11.04
N LYS A 120 -10.75 -3.80 10.71
CA LYS A 120 -10.50 -5.18 10.30
C LYS A 120 -10.82 -6.17 11.42
N ASP A 121 -10.41 -5.86 12.65
CA ASP A 121 -10.69 -6.73 13.82
C ASP A 121 -12.19 -6.84 14.14
N ASN A 122 -12.94 -5.77 13.89
CA ASN A 122 -14.37 -5.70 14.17
C ASN A 122 -15.25 -5.92 12.93
N ALA A 123 -14.66 -6.23 11.79
CA ALA A 123 -15.41 -6.51 10.58
C ALA A 123 -16.28 -7.77 10.76
N MET A 124 -17.51 -7.72 10.28
CA MET A 124 -18.49 -8.80 10.41
C MET A 124 -18.01 -10.10 9.74
N ASP A 125 -17.24 -9.97 8.69
CA ASP A 125 -16.65 -11.07 7.91
C ASP A 125 -15.24 -11.46 8.40
N CYS A 126 -14.72 -10.81 9.43
CA CYS A 126 -13.36 -11.06 9.93
C CYS A 126 -13.12 -12.56 10.19
N PHE A 127 -14.08 -13.23 10.85
CA PHE A 127 -13.99 -14.65 11.14
C PHE A 127 -14.00 -15.52 9.88
N MET A 128 -14.85 -15.19 8.92
CA MET A 128 -14.97 -15.94 7.66
C MET A 128 -13.71 -15.77 6.81
N MET A 129 -13.13 -14.57 6.84
CA MET A 129 -11.95 -14.21 6.08
C MET A 129 -10.64 -14.48 6.84
N LYS A 130 -10.71 -14.99 8.08
CA LYS A 130 -9.54 -15.20 8.92
C LYS A 130 -8.45 -16.04 8.23
N ASN A 131 -8.82 -17.14 7.60
CA ASN A 131 -7.87 -18.01 6.92
C ASN A 131 -7.25 -17.38 5.66
N ILE A 132 -7.90 -16.37 5.09
CA ILE A 132 -7.41 -15.62 3.94
C ILE A 132 -6.53 -14.45 4.39
N ASN A 133 -6.90 -13.82 5.51
CA ASN A 133 -6.22 -12.63 6.04
C ASN A 133 -5.19 -12.96 7.12
N TYR A 134 -5.15 -14.20 7.61
CA TYR A 134 -4.17 -14.65 8.57
C TYR A 134 -2.94 -15.19 7.86
N PHE A 135 -1.84 -14.49 8.03
CA PHE A 135 -0.55 -14.87 7.46
C PHE A 135 0.42 -15.21 8.61
N PRO A 136 0.49 -16.48 9.06
CA PRO A 136 1.43 -16.86 10.10
C PRO A 136 2.86 -16.59 9.61
N LYS A 137 3.64 -15.89 10.41
CA LYS A 137 5.02 -15.50 10.09
C LYS A 137 5.87 -16.71 9.65
N SER A 138 5.62 -17.87 10.23
CA SER A 138 6.33 -19.11 9.89
C SER A 138 6.20 -19.59 8.44
N ILE A 139 5.11 -19.22 7.75
CA ILE A 139 4.91 -19.58 6.33
C ILE A 139 5.75 -18.68 5.43
N PHE A 140 5.97 -17.45 5.86
CA PHE A 140 6.68 -16.42 5.07
C PHE A 140 8.10 -16.15 5.58
N ASP A 141 8.54 -16.85 6.63
CA ASP A 141 9.88 -16.67 7.19
C ASP A 141 10.93 -17.37 6.31
N PHE A 142 11.08 -16.84 5.11
CA PHE A 142 12.11 -17.27 4.18
C PHE A 142 12.81 -16.05 3.57
N ASN A 143 14.10 -16.22 3.35
CA ASN A 143 14.93 -15.18 2.80
C ASN A 143 15.03 -15.30 1.28
N ILE A 144 14.82 -14.19 0.59
CA ILE A 144 14.99 -14.06 -0.85
C ILE A 144 16.18 -13.14 -1.11
N ASN A 145 17.07 -13.56 -2.02
CA ASN A 145 18.08 -12.66 -2.54
C ASN A 145 17.46 -11.79 -3.62
N ILE A 146 17.49 -10.49 -3.43
CA ILE A 146 16.97 -9.52 -4.39
C ILE A 146 18.10 -8.70 -4.99
N ASN A 147 18.01 -8.42 -6.29
CA ASN A 147 18.85 -7.47 -6.98
C ASN A 147 18.09 -6.16 -7.08
N THR A 148 18.53 -5.13 -6.36
CA THR A 148 17.94 -3.79 -6.51
C THR A 148 18.21 -3.25 -7.91
N SER A 149 17.48 -2.22 -8.32
CA SER A 149 17.70 -1.53 -9.59
C SER A 149 19.10 -0.95 -9.73
N GLN A 150 19.76 -0.66 -8.61
CA GLN A 150 21.14 -0.17 -8.54
C GLN A 150 22.18 -1.29 -8.58
N GLY A 151 21.79 -2.55 -8.81
CA GLY A 151 22.69 -3.70 -8.85
C GLY A 151 23.18 -4.17 -7.48
N ILE A 152 22.66 -3.62 -6.39
CA ILE A 152 23.01 -4.04 -5.03
C ILE A 152 22.24 -5.31 -4.71
N LYS A 153 22.92 -6.39 -4.34
CA LYS A 153 22.32 -7.61 -3.83
C LYS A 153 21.95 -7.42 -2.36
N LYS A 154 20.69 -7.68 -2.02
CA LYS A 154 20.19 -7.65 -0.64
C LYS A 154 19.49 -8.95 -0.33
N GLN A 155 19.65 -9.42 0.91
CA GLN A 155 18.80 -10.46 1.46
C GLN A 155 17.58 -9.80 2.09
N TYR A 156 16.41 -10.29 1.72
CA TYR A 156 15.12 -9.78 2.18
C TYR A 156 14.32 -10.92 2.80
N ASN A 157 13.85 -10.73 4.03
CA ASN A 157 12.95 -11.67 4.69
C ASN A 157 11.52 -11.33 4.31
N TYR A 158 10.84 -12.25 3.65
CA TYR A 158 9.47 -12.04 3.17
C TYR A 158 8.47 -11.88 4.33
N GLY A 159 8.73 -12.48 5.48
CA GLY A 159 7.91 -12.41 6.68
C GLY A 159 7.95 -11.05 7.38
N ASP A 160 8.93 -10.21 7.10
CA ASP A 160 9.04 -8.88 7.71
C ASP A 160 7.94 -7.92 7.23
N ASP A 161 7.31 -8.18 6.07
CA ASP A 161 6.18 -7.38 5.56
C ASP A 161 4.83 -7.82 6.14
N VAL A 162 4.76 -8.91 6.87
CA VAL A 162 3.53 -9.37 7.51
C VAL A 162 3.32 -8.59 8.80
N ILE A 163 2.74 -7.41 8.66
CA ILE A 163 2.63 -6.43 9.75
C ILE A 163 1.41 -6.68 10.63
N PHE A 164 0.35 -7.32 10.13
CA PHE A 164 -0.91 -7.41 10.84
C PHE A 164 -1.65 -8.72 10.64
N ASN A 165 -1.98 -9.36 11.75
CA ASN A 165 -2.89 -10.51 11.81
C ASN A 165 -4.15 -10.11 12.59
N PRO A 166 -5.33 -10.08 11.96
CA PRO A 166 -6.57 -9.72 12.64
C PRO A 166 -6.88 -10.73 13.75
N LYS A 167 -7.19 -10.22 14.94
CA LYS A 167 -7.53 -11.03 16.12
C LYS A 167 -8.95 -11.56 16.03
N CYS A 168 -9.84 -10.83 15.33
CA CYS A 168 -11.25 -11.17 15.16
C CYS A 168 -11.92 -11.43 16.51
N ASP A 169 -12.20 -10.38 17.27
CA ASP A 169 -12.74 -10.42 18.64
C ASP A 169 -14.17 -11.01 18.75
N ILE A 170 -14.77 -11.41 17.65
CA ILE A 170 -16.07 -12.06 17.65
C ILE A 170 -15.91 -13.50 18.10
N ASN A 171 -16.14 -13.73 19.37
CA ASN A 171 -16.14 -15.06 19.98
C ASN A 171 -17.41 -15.84 19.55
N ILE A 172 -17.35 -16.50 18.39
CA ILE A 172 -18.40 -17.40 17.89
C ILE A 172 -18.26 -18.80 18.54
N SER A 173 -17.76 -18.85 19.77
CA SER A 173 -17.41 -20.12 20.43
C SER A 173 -18.60 -21.02 20.73
N ASN A 174 -19.86 -20.60 20.58
CA ASN A 174 -21.03 -21.38 21.00
C ASN A 174 -22.23 -21.43 20.04
N SER A 175 -22.08 -21.11 18.77
CA SER A 175 -23.20 -21.29 17.83
C SER A 175 -22.87 -22.24 16.69
N ASN A 176 -23.15 -23.53 16.88
CA ASN A 176 -23.25 -24.54 15.82
C ASN A 176 -24.38 -24.24 14.81
N LYS A 177 -24.85 -23.01 14.71
CA LYS A 177 -25.89 -22.57 13.79
C LYS A 177 -25.42 -21.30 13.08
N LEU A 178 -24.90 -21.48 11.90
CA LEU A 178 -24.76 -20.47 10.85
C LEU A 178 -26.13 -19.86 10.49
N GLY A 179 -26.68 -19.07 11.39
CA GLY A 179 -27.86 -18.26 11.19
C GLY A 179 -27.52 -16.84 11.58
N PHE A 180 -27.58 -15.92 10.67
CA PHE A 180 -27.57 -14.48 10.96
C PHE A 180 -28.73 -14.14 11.93
N ARG A 181 -28.47 -14.20 13.22
CA ARG A 181 -29.44 -13.79 14.20
C ARG A 181 -29.47 -12.27 14.29
N LYS A 182 -30.70 -11.72 14.26
CA LYS A 182 -30.97 -10.27 14.39
C LYS A 182 -30.31 -9.67 15.64
N GLU A 183 -30.09 -10.48 16.69
CA GLU A 183 -29.42 -10.11 17.94
C GLU A 183 -27.92 -9.92 17.81
N THR A 184 -27.25 -10.76 17.03
CA THR A 184 -25.80 -10.62 16.73
C THR A 184 -25.57 -9.33 15.97
N TYR A 185 -26.45 -8.98 15.05
CA TYR A 185 -26.39 -7.75 14.29
C TYR A 185 -26.58 -6.51 15.17
N LYS A 186 -27.50 -6.55 16.13
CA LYS A 186 -27.69 -5.45 17.08
C LYS A 186 -26.47 -5.22 17.97
N HIS A 187 -25.82 -6.27 18.41
CA HIS A 187 -24.60 -6.18 19.24
C HIS A 187 -23.44 -5.59 18.47
N LEU A 188 -23.26 -5.99 17.20
CA LEU A 188 -22.25 -5.44 16.30
C LEU A 188 -22.46 -3.95 16.03
N ILE A 189 -23.69 -3.53 15.73
CA ILE A 189 -24.03 -2.11 15.52
C ILE A 189 -23.80 -1.31 16.80
N PHE A 190 -24.14 -1.87 17.96
CA PHE A 190 -23.92 -1.21 19.24
C PHE A 190 -22.41 -1.02 19.52
N ASN A 191 -21.59 -2.04 19.28
CA ASN A 191 -20.14 -1.96 19.43
C ASN A 191 -19.50 -0.97 18.45
N MET A 192 -19.90 -0.99 17.18
CA MET A 192 -19.44 -0.01 16.19
C MET A 192 -19.80 1.42 16.59
N LYS A 193 -21.03 1.66 17.06
CA LYS A 193 -21.45 2.99 17.55
C LYS A 193 -20.60 3.46 18.72
N ASN A 194 -20.27 2.60 19.66
CA ASN A 194 -19.44 2.95 20.81
C ASN A 194 -17.99 3.21 20.42
N ILE A 195 -17.44 2.43 19.50
CA ILE A 195 -16.08 2.64 18.95
C ILE A 195 -16.02 3.98 18.22
N ILE A 196 -16.97 4.25 17.33
CA ILE A 196 -17.03 5.52 16.59
C ILE A 196 -17.19 6.69 17.57
N LYS A 197 -18.06 6.57 18.56
CA LYS A 197 -18.25 7.60 19.59
C LYS A 197 -16.99 7.85 20.41
N SER A 198 -16.27 6.81 20.81
CA SER A 198 -14.99 6.93 21.53
C SER A 198 -13.89 7.56 20.68
N LEU A 199 -13.84 7.23 19.39
CA LEU A 199 -12.88 7.83 18.44
C LEU A 199 -13.18 9.32 18.23
N ILE A 200 -14.45 9.70 18.04
CA ILE A 200 -14.86 11.10 17.86
C ILE A 200 -14.53 11.90 19.13
N LEU A 201 -14.85 11.37 20.33
CA LEU A 201 -14.53 12.05 21.59
C LEU A 201 -13.02 12.22 21.80
N LYS A 202 -12.24 11.21 21.43
CA LYS A 202 -10.76 11.27 21.50
C LYS A 202 -10.18 12.30 20.53
N TYR A 203 -10.81 12.48 19.38
CA TYR A 203 -10.39 13.48 18.38
C TYR A 203 -10.74 14.92 18.80
N ILE A 204 -11.89 15.11 19.45
CA ILE A 204 -12.33 16.42 19.94
C ILE A 204 -11.51 16.88 21.15
N HIS A 205 -11.05 15.96 22.01
CA HIS A 205 -10.24 16.31 23.20
C HIS A 205 -8.74 16.51 22.93
N ASN A 206 -8.22 16.09 21.80
CA ASN A 206 -6.80 16.19 21.45
C ASN A 206 -6.51 17.19 20.29
N GLY A 207 -7.51 17.93 19.85
CA GLY A 207 -7.39 19.06 18.93
C GLY A 207 -7.43 20.36 19.72
#